data_628d184a411266deb3bdd9a2f68b0c40
#
_entry.id   628d184a411266deb3bdd9a2f68b0c40
#
_cell.length_a   1.000
_cell.length_b   1.000
_cell.length_c   1.000
_cell.angle_alpha   90.00
_cell.angle_beta   90.00
_cell.angle_gamma   90.00
#
_symmetry.space_group_name_H-M   'P 1'
#
loop_
_entity.id
_entity.type
_entity.pdbx_description
1 polymer ?
#
loop_
_entity_poly.entity_id
_entity_poly.type
_entity_poly.pdbx_seq_one_letter_code
_entity_poly.pdbx_strand_id
1 'polypeptide(L)'
;LINLVFAVLLFWILFIPAQEQLNTRVGKVLPNTPAATVQMQVGDKINTVDGTAVNTWEKLNFALVDRVGETGFIEIQADRHGQLETFNLPIQSFLKNQNQSALDSLGFMPYRPPIAPVASKLSEDGAAIRQGMKEGDKIVAIDGVKMNDWFDVVQIVQASPEKLLKIDVLRQNQLVHLQVMPQAKRDNMGNVSG
;
A
#
# COMPACT_ATOMS: atom_id res chain seq x y z
N LEU A 1 27.54 -27.33 29.72
CA LEU A 1 26.13 -27.05 30.11
C LEU A 1 25.81 -25.55 30.09
N ILE A 2 26.68 -24.71 30.72
CA ILE A 2 26.50 -23.23 30.79
C ILE A 2 26.41 -22.59 29.38
N ASN A 3 27.28 -22.97 28.46
CA ASN A 3 27.29 -22.45 27.09
C ASN A 3 25.99 -22.79 26.31
N LEU A 4 25.39 -23.95 26.58
CA LEU A 4 24.14 -24.34 25.96
C LEU A 4 22.96 -23.50 26.49
N VAL A 5 22.92 -23.25 27.80
CA VAL A 5 21.90 -22.39 28.43
C VAL A 5 22.03 -20.96 27.94
N PHE A 6 23.27 -20.46 27.81
CA PHE A 6 23.54 -19.11 27.29
C PHE A 6 23.16 -18.98 25.81
N ALA A 7 23.45 -20.01 25.00
CA ALA A 7 23.03 -20.06 23.60
C ALA A 7 21.51 -20.08 23.45
N VAL A 8 20.78 -20.83 24.27
CA VAL A 8 19.32 -20.86 24.28
C VAL A 8 18.74 -19.51 24.72
N LEU A 9 19.32 -18.86 25.74
CA LEU A 9 18.91 -17.51 26.18
C LEU A 9 19.18 -16.45 25.12
N LEU A 10 20.34 -16.47 24.47
CA LEU A 10 20.65 -15.59 23.35
C LEU A 10 19.71 -15.83 22.17
N PHE A 11 19.44 -17.09 21.86
CA PHE A 11 18.48 -17.46 20.80
C PHE A 11 17.06 -16.98 21.15
N TRP A 12 16.65 -17.08 22.41
CA TRP A 12 15.38 -16.55 22.90
C TRP A 12 15.30 -15.02 22.79
N ILE A 13 16.37 -14.33 23.15
CA ILE A 13 16.45 -12.85 23.03
C ILE A 13 16.46 -12.42 21.56
N LEU A 14 17.15 -13.15 20.68
CA LEU A 14 17.16 -12.91 19.24
C LEU A 14 15.86 -13.35 18.55
N PHE A 15 15.12 -14.31 19.13
CA PHE A 15 13.83 -14.80 18.66
C PHE A 15 12.63 -14.24 19.44
N ILE A 16 12.81 -13.32 20.38
CA ILE A 16 11.72 -12.36 20.65
C ILE A 16 11.66 -11.53 19.38
N PRO A 17 10.83 -11.90 18.38
CA PRO A 17 10.71 -11.05 17.23
C PRO A 17 10.15 -9.74 17.77
N ALA A 18 10.85 -8.66 17.54
CA ALA A 18 10.16 -7.48 17.14
C ALA A 18 9.34 -7.89 15.90
N GLN A 19 8.25 -8.60 16.09
CA GLN A 19 7.18 -8.64 15.12
C GLN A 19 6.71 -7.18 15.07
N GLU A 20 7.34 -6.40 14.21
CA GLU A 20 6.67 -5.31 13.55
C GLU A 20 5.54 -5.98 12.75
N GLN A 21 4.57 -6.50 13.48
CA GLN A 21 3.25 -6.77 12.93
C GLN A 21 2.84 -5.42 12.41
N LEU A 22 2.69 -5.33 11.09
CA LEU A 22 2.14 -4.16 10.43
C LEU A 22 0.89 -3.81 11.22
N ASN A 23 1.05 -2.87 12.15
CA ASN A 23 -0.04 -2.46 13.02
C ASN A 23 -1.16 -1.95 12.11
N THR A 24 -2.39 -2.03 12.55
CA THR A 24 -3.60 -1.67 11.81
C THR A 24 -3.71 -0.17 11.53
N ARG A 25 -2.57 0.48 11.23
CA ARG A 25 -2.49 1.90 10.92
C ARG A 25 -2.88 2.16 9.47
N VAL A 26 -3.83 3.06 9.27
CA VAL A 26 -4.28 3.51 7.95
C VAL A 26 -3.16 4.28 7.25
N GLY A 27 -2.77 3.84 6.06
CA GLY A 27 -1.75 4.48 5.24
C GLY A 27 -2.33 5.34 4.12
N LYS A 28 -3.54 5.00 3.63
CA LYS A 28 -4.23 5.76 2.60
C LYS A 28 -5.73 5.62 2.78
N VAL A 29 -6.48 6.70 2.56
CA VAL A 29 -7.94 6.70 2.46
C VAL A 29 -8.31 7.04 1.03
N LEU A 30 -9.10 6.18 0.39
CA LEU A 30 -9.52 6.35 -1.00
C LEU A 30 -10.71 7.33 -1.06
N PRO A 31 -10.76 8.24 -2.03
CA PRO A 31 -11.90 9.14 -2.19
C PRO A 31 -13.17 8.39 -2.59
N ASN A 32 -14.34 8.94 -2.24
CA ASN A 32 -15.65 8.38 -2.54
C ASN A 32 -15.90 6.97 -1.97
N THR A 33 -15.33 6.68 -0.80
CA THR A 33 -15.46 5.40 -0.10
C THR A 33 -16.10 5.58 1.27
N PRO A 34 -16.59 4.50 1.91
CA PRO A 34 -17.13 4.55 3.27
C PRO A 34 -16.18 5.21 4.28
N ALA A 35 -14.89 4.89 4.25
CA ALA A 35 -13.89 5.49 5.13
C ALA A 35 -13.74 7.01 4.92
N ALA A 36 -13.76 7.47 3.67
CA ALA A 36 -13.72 8.90 3.36
C ALA A 36 -14.99 9.63 3.84
N THR A 37 -16.17 8.99 3.72
CA THR A 37 -17.45 9.56 4.15
C THR A 37 -17.48 9.85 5.64
N VAL A 38 -16.86 8.99 6.46
CA VAL A 38 -16.77 9.18 7.92
C VAL A 38 -15.50 9.92 8.34
N GLN A 39 -14.75 10.48 7.38
CA GLN A 39 -13.55 11.28 7.61
C GLN A 39 -12.43 10.53 8.37
N MET A 40 -12.28 9.24 8.12
CA MET A 40 -11.06 8.53 8.53
C MET A 40 -9.83 9.16 7.89
N GLN A 41 -8.71 9.14 8.59
CA GLN A 41 -7.47 9.80 8.18
C GLN A 41 -6.30 8.83 8.10
N VAL A 42 -5.31 9.22 7.32
CA VAL A 42 -4.00 8.56 7.33
C VAL A 42 -3.39 8.70 8.73
N GLY A 43 -2.92 7.58 9.27
CA GLY A 43 -2.36 7.54 10.63
C GLY A 43 -3.31 6.97 11.68
N ASP A 44 -4.63 6.90 11.43
CA ASP A 44 -5.58 6.25 12.33
C ASP A 44 -5.16 4.79 12.55
N LYS A 45 -5.05 4.37 13.80
CA LYS A 45 -4.73 2.98 14.16
C LYS A 45 -6.01 2.28 14.59
N ILE A 46 -6.48 1.35 13.76
CA ILE A 46 -7.71 0.60 14.03
C ILE A 46 -7.47 -0.38 15.19
N ASN A 47 -8.29 -0.29 16.22
CA ASN A 47 -8.21 -1.11 17.43
C ASN A 47 -9.31 -2.17 17.48
N THR A 48 -10.53 -1.83 17.05
CA THR A 48 -11.65 -2.79 17.01
C THR A 48 -12.49 -2.65 15.74
N VAL A 49 -13.12 -3.74 15.35
CA VAL A 49 -14.16 -3.82 14.32
C VAL A 49 -15.37 -4.51 14.95
N ASP A 50 -16.51 -3.83 15.01
CA ASP A 50 -17.74 -4.30 15.65
C ASP A 50 -17.48 -4.87 17.06
N GLY A 51 -16.68 -4.17 17.86
CA GLY A 51 -16.28 -4.56 19.22
C GLY A 51 -15.22 -5.66 19.29
N THR A 52 -14.86 -6.31 18.17
CA THR A 52 -13.80 -7.31 18.11
C THR A 52 -12.44 -6.66 18.01
N ALA A 53 -11.52 -6.97 18.95
CA ALA A 53 -10.18 -6.41 18.96
C ALA A 53 -9.33 -6.92 17.79
N VAL A 54 -8.76 -5.97 17.02
CA VAL A 54 -7.92 -6.25 15.86
C VAL A 54 -6.56 -5.57 16.05
N ASN A 55 -5.49 -6.34 16.03
CA ASN A 55 -4.12 -5.83 16.17
C ASN A 55 -3.26 -6.13 14.93
N THR A 56 -3.80 -6.85 13.96
CA THR A 56 -3.19 -7.16 12.67
C THR A 56 -4.19 -6.95 11.55
N TRP A 57 -3.70 -6.69 10.36
CA TRP A 57 -4.53 -6.57 9.16
C TRP A 57 -5.24 -7.88 8.81
N GLU A 58 -4.64 -9.02 9.15
CA GLU A 58 -5.25 -10.33 8.96
C GLU A 58 -6.49 -10.50 9.85
N LYS A 59 -6.38 -10.20 11.15
CA LYS A 59 -7.54 -10.24 12.07
C LYS A 59 -8.63 -9.26 11.67
N LEU A 60 -8.24 -8.07 11.19
CA LEU A 60 -9.18 -7.09 10.68
C LEU A 60 -9.93 -7.64 9.47
N ASN A 61 -9.23 -8.25 8.50
CA ASN A 61 -9.88 -8.90 7.37
C ASN A 61 -10.84 -10.02 7.80
N PHE A 62 -10.47 -10.86 8.76
CA PHE A 62 -11.37 -11.90 9.27
C PHE A 62 -12.63 -11.29 9.88
N ALA A 63 -12.52 -10.25 10.70
CA ALA A 63 -13.68 -9.57 11.28
C ALA A 63 -14.60 -8.95 10.21
N LEU A 64 -14.04 -8.50 9.09
CA LEU A 64 -14.82 -7.96 7.97
C LEU A 64 -15.51 -9.05 7.13
N VAL A 65 -14.93 -10.26 7.04
CA VAL A 65 -15.54 -11.38 6.29
C VAL A 65 -16.88 -11.80 6.90
N ASP A 66 -17.03 -11.70 8.21
CA ASP A 66 -18.30 -12.01 8.88
C ASP A 66 -19.46 -11.09 8.46
N ARG A 67 -19.16 -9.95 7.84
CA ARG A 67 -20.12 -8.94 7.38
C ARG A 67 -20.49 -9.05 5.90
N VAL A 68 -20.01 -10.09 5.21
CA VAL A 68 -20.25 -10.28 3.77
C VAL A 68 -21.76 -10.39 3.46
N GLY A 69 -22.22 -9.62 2.49
CA GLY A 69 -23.61 -9.56 2.07
C GLY A 69 -24.49 -8.61 2.88
N GLU A 70 -24.00 -8.08 4.00
CA GLU A 70 -24.79 -7.22 4.88
C GLU A 70 -24.93 -5.79 4.35
N THR A 71 -25.98 -5.12 4.84
CA THR A 71 -26.23 -3.70 4.61
C THR A 71 -26.46 -3.03 5.95
N GLY A 72 -25.85 -1.87 6.17
CA GLY A 72 -25.91 -1.13 7.44
C GLY A 72 -24.62 -0.38 7.69
N PHE A 73 -24.02 -0.59 8.85
CA PHE A 73 -22.77 0.04 9.24
C PHE A 73 -21.81 -0.98 9.84
N ILE A 74 -20.51 -0.77 9.62
CA ILE A 74 -19.44 -1.42 10.34
C ILE A 74 -18.88 -0.39 11.32
N GLU A 75 -18.88 -0.71 12.62
CA GLU A 75 -18.27 0.12 13.64
C GLU A 75 -16.77 -0.12 13.70
N ILE A 76 -15.98 0.93 13.54
CA ILE A 76 -14.53 0.89 13.71
C ILE A 76 -14.14 1.85 14.82
N GLN A 77 -13.43 1.35 15.82
CA GLN A 77 -12.75 2.21 16.79
C GLN A 77 -11.27 2.30 16.44
N ALA A 78 -10.78 3.52 16.33
CA ALA A 78 -9.38 3.77 16.01
C ALA A 78 -8.77 4.82 16.96
N ASP A 79 -7.49 4.65 17.21
CA ASP A 79 -6.68 5.64 17.90
C ASP A 79 -6.19 6.69 16.89
N ARG A 80 -6.58 7.94 17.10
CA ARG A 80 -6.12 9.11 16.38
C ARG A 80 -5.33 10.01 17.32
N HIS A 81 -4.01 10.01 17.19
CA HIS A 81 -3.11 10.82 18.03
C HIS A 81 -3.30 10.60 19.55
N GLY A 82 -3.56 9.37 19.98
CA GLY A 82 -3.79 9.02 21.38
C GLY A 82 -5.24 9.19 21.84
N GLN A 83 -6.16 9.58 20.98
CA GLN A 83 -7.59 9.67 21.26
C GLN A 83 -8.34 8.57 20.54
N LEU A 84 -9.22 7.88 21.27
CA LEU A 84 -10.07 6.85 20.71
C LEU A 84 -11.29 7.50 20.03
N GLU A 85 -11.42 7.27 18.71
CA GLU A 85 -12.56 7.72 17.91
C GLU A 85 -13.35 6.53 17.39
N THR A 86 -14.67 6.71 17.25
CA THR A 86 -15.56 5.69 16.69
C THR A 86 -16.12 6.15 15.36
N PHE A 87 -16.00 5.30 14.35
CA PHE A 87 -16.45 5.53 12.99
C PHE A 87 -17.49 4.48 12.59
N ASN A 88 -18.64 4.92 12.08
CA ASN A 88 -19.69 4.04 11.56
C ASN A 88 -19.63 4.06 10.01
N LEU A 89 -18.94 3.11 9.42
CA LEU A 89 -18.73 3.02 7.98
C LEU A 89 -19.98 2.45 7.30
N PRO A 90 -20.66 3.21 6.42
CA PRO A 90 -21.84 2.71 5.72
C PRO A 90 -21.45 1.62 4.73
N ILE A 91 -22.18 0.51 4.76
CA ILE A 91 -22.03 -0.60 3.82
C ILE A 91 -23.38 -0.94 3.17
N GLN A 92 -23.32 -1.35 1.91
CA GLN A 92 -24.47 -1.83 1.17
C GLN A 92 -24.12 -3.10 0.41
N SER A 93 -24.78 -4.21 0.75
CA SER A 93 -24.48 -5.54 0.18
C SER A 93 -22.96 -5.81 0.17
N PHE A 94 -22.31 -5.65 1.33
CA PHE A 94 -20.86 -5.65 1.48
C PHE A 94 -20.22 -6.88 0.84
N LEU A 95 -19.22 -6.70 -0.03
CA LEU A 95 -18.49 -7.76 -0.74
C LEU A 95 -19.35 -8.76 -1.53
N LYS A 96 -20.56 -8.42 -1.92
CA LYS A 96 -21.41 -9.30 -2.72
C LYS A 96 -20.77 -9.64 -4.08
N ASN A 97 -19.99 -8.71 -4.63
CA ASN A 97 -19.14 -8.95 -5.79
C ASN A 97 -17.75 -9.35 -5.33
N GLN A 98 -17.38 -10.63 -5.45
CA GLN A 98 -16.16 -11.25 -4.91
C GLN A 98 -14.83 -10.74 -5.51
N ASN A 99 -14.83 -9.72 -6.36
CA ASN A 99 -13.64 -9.22 -7.05
C ASN A 99 -12.91 -8.07 -6.32
N GLN A 100 -13.39 -7.65 -5.15
CA GLN A 100 -12.78 -6.58 -4.36
C GLN A 100 -12.35 -7.09 -2.99
N SER A 101 -11.23 -6.60 -2.49
CA SER A 101 -10.84 -6.89 -1.10
C SER A 101 -11.76 -6.12 -0.13
N ALA A 102 -11.92 -6.63 1.09
CA ALA A 102 -12.71 -5.96 2.12
C ALA A 102 -12.18 -4.55 2.44
N LEU A 103 -10.86 -4.40 2.47
CA LEU A 103 -10.20 -3.12 2.74
C LEU A 103 -10.44 -2.10 1.63
N ASP A 104 -10.32 -2.53 0.36
CA ASP A 104 -10.58 -1.65 -0.78
C ASP A 104 -12.04 -1.21 -0.84
N SER A 105 -12.98 -2.11 -0.49
CA SER A 105 -14.41 -1.81 -0.44
C SER A 105 -14.74 -0.78 0.64
N LEU A 106 -14.07 -0.80 1.78
CA LEU A 106 -14.18 0.22 2.82
C LEU A 106 -13.38 1.48 2.50
N GLY A 107 -12.34 1.36 1.67
CA GLY A 107 -11.58 2.48 1.14
C GLY A 107 -10.39 2.89 1.99
N PHE A 108 -9.77 1.99 2.75
CA PHE A 108 -8.51 2.28 3.40
C PHE A 108 -7.47 1.19 3.12
N MET A 109 -6.23 1.63 3.04
CA MET A 109 -5.08 0.76 2.80
C MET A 109 -4.16 0.74 4.01
N PRO A 110 -3.49 -0.39 4.29
CA PRO A 110 -2.47 -0.48 5.31
C PRO A 110 -1.39 0.59 5.15
N TYR A 111 -0.94 1.15 6.28
CA TYR A 111 0.28 1.93 6.27
C TYR A 111 1.46 1.02 5.92
N ARG A 112 2.26 1.48 5.01
CA ARG A 112 3.56 0.91 4.70
C ARG A 112 4.59 2.04 4.62
N PRO A 113 5.81 1.82 5.07
CA PRO A 113 6.88 2.78 4.87
C PRO A 113 7.03 3.11 3.38
N PRO A 114 7.19 4.36 2.99
CA PRO A 114 7.42 4.72 1.60
C PRO A 114 8.72 4.11 1.10
N ILE A 115 8.65 3.48 -0.07
CA ILE A 115 9.83 2.95 -0.77
C ILE A 115 10.34 4.05 -1.70
N ALA A 116 11.60 4.43 -1.52
CA ALA A 116 12.20 5.45 -2.37
C ALA A 116 12.04 5.08 -3.87
N PRO A 117 11.59 6.00 -4.72
CA PRO A 117 11.37 5.73 -6.14
C PRO A 117 12.69 5.73 -6.91
N VAL A 118 13.53 4.73 -6.65
CA VAL A 118 14.85 4.54 -7.28
C VAL A 118 14.80 3.34 -8.20
N ALA A 119 15.24 3.50 -9.43
CA ALA A 119 15.42 2.42 -10.39
C ALA A 119 16.59 1.53 -9.97
N SER A 120 16.31 0.43 -9.25
CA SER A 120 17.35 -0.47 -8.71
C SER A 120 17.76 -1.57 -9.68
N LYS A 121 16.81 -2.07 -10.47
CA LYS A 121 17.04 -3.08 -11.50
C LYS A 121 16.15 -2.78 -12.71
N LEU A 122 16.75 -2.67 -13.86
CA LEU A 122 16.06 -2.44 -15.12
C LEU A 122 16.16 -3.69 -16.00
N SER A 123 15.07 -4.01 -16.72
CA SER A 123 15.10 -5.09 -17.68
C SER A 123 15.94 -4.68 -18.89
N GLU A 124 16.89 -5.51 -19.31
CA GLU A 124 17.80 -5.22 -20.45
C GLU A 124 17.05 -4.84 -21.73
N ASP A 125 15.91 -5.51 -21.98
CA ASP A 125 15.03 -5.23 -23.10
C ASP A 125 13.89 -4.26 -22.77
N GLY A 126 13.94 -3.62 -21.60
CA GLY A 126 12.87 -2.74 -21.12
C GLY A 126 12.81 -1.40 -21.86
N ALA A 127 11.60 -0.84 -22.00
CA ALA A 127 11.40 0.47 -22.59
C ALA A 127 12.19 1.57 -21.85
N ALA A 128 12.30 1.47 -20.54
CA ALA A 128 13.02 2.44 -19.72
C ALA A 128 14.51 2.54 -20.06
N ILE A 129 15.21 1.41 -20.18
CA ILE A 129 16.64 1.40 -20.60
C ILE A 129 16.80 1.97 -22.01
N ARG A 130 15.99 1.51 -22.97
CA ARG A 130 16.09 1.99 -24.35
C ARG A 130 15.87 3.51 -24.47
N GLN A 131 15.19 4.09 -23.51
CA GLN A 131 14.87 5.53 -23.48
C GLN A 131 15.73 6.30 -22.47
N GLY A 132 16.85 5.70 -22.06
CA GLY A 132 17.94 6.39 -21.36
C GLY A 132 17.86 6.37 -19.83
N MET A 133 16.90 5.63 -19.22
CA MET A 133 16.91 5.40 -17.78
C MET A 133 18.08 4.52 -17.37
N LYS A 134 18.68 4.79 -16.23
CA LYS A 134 19.82 4.04 -15.69
C LYS A 134 19.52 3.55 -14.28
N GLU A 135 20.19 2.48 -13.90
CA GLU A 135 20.16 2.02 -12.50
C GLU A 135 20.70 3.11 -11.58
N GLY A 136 20.07 3.30 -10.44
CA GLY A 136 20.37 4.36 -9.50
C GLY A 136 19.63 5.68 -9.77
N ASP A 137 18.90 5.83 -10.88
CA ASP A 137 18.07 7.00 -11.11
C ASP A 137 16.95 7.10 -10.09
N LYS A 138 16.88 8.20 -9.36
CA LYS A 138 15.76 8.49 -8.46
C LYS A 138 14.69 9.28 -9.23
N ILE A 139 13.53 8.67 -9.42
CA ILE A 139 12.40 9.33 -10.08
C ILE A 139 11.84 10.40 -9.13
N VAL A 140 11.83 11.66 -9.55
CA VAL A 140 11.36 12.79 -8.74
C VAL A 140 10.02 13.32 -9.19
N ALA A 141 9.69 13.19 -10.48
CA ALA A 141 8.37 13.55 -11.02
C ALA A 141 8.03 12.75 -12.27
N ILE A 142 6.73 12.54 -12.52
CA ILE A 142 6.17 12.00 -13.77
C ILE A 142 5.06 12.94 -14.22
N ASP A 143 5.13 13.45 -15.46
CA ASP A 143 4.20 14.43 -16.03
C ASP A 143 3.97 15.65 -15.10
N GLY A 144 5.02 16.06 -14.37
CA GLY A 144 4.99 17.17 -13.42
C GLY A 144 4.42 16.81 -12.04
N VAL A 145 3.94 15.60 -11.83
CA VAL A 145 3.47 15.10 -10.53
C VAL A 145 4.67 14.56 -9.73
N LYS A 146 4.88 15.09 -8.52
CA LYS A 146 6.00 14.68 -7.66
C LYS A 146 5.83 13.24 -7.18
N MET A 147 6.90 12.46 -7.28
CA MET A 147 6.96 11.08 -6.81
C MET A 147 7.70 11.01 -5.47
N ASN A 148 7.04 10.46 -4.45
CA ASN A 148 7.63 10.24 -3.13
C ASN A 148 7.74 8.75 -2.79
N ASP A 149 6.99 7.89 -3.46
CA ASP A 149 6.94 6.44 -3.24
C ASP A 149 7.03 5.70 -4.57
N TRP A 150 7.74 4.59 -4.59
CA TRP A 150 7.83 3.69 -5.74
C TRP A 150 6.45 3.20 -6.22
N PHE A 151 5.53 3.03 -5.30
CA PHE A 151 4.17 2.58 -5.66
C PHE A 151 3.41 3.60 -6.52
N ASP A 152 3.57 4.89 -6.24
CA ASP A 152 2.95 5.93 -7.06
C ASP A 152 3.50 5.88 -8.50
N VAL A 153 4.80 5.62 -8.64
CA VAL A 153 5.44 5.39 -9.95
C VAL A 153 4.80 4.21 -10.66
N VAL A 154 4.68 3.06 -9.96
CA VAL A 154 4.09 1.85 -10.52
C VAL A 154 2.64 2.08 -10.96
N GLN A 155 1.83 2.76 -10.15
CA GLN A 155 0.43 3.05 -10.50
C GLN A 155 0.32 3.91 -11.77
N ILE A 156 1.13 4.98 -11.89
CA ILE A 156 1.10 5.85 -13.07
C ILE A 156 1.55 5.08 -14.32
N VAL A 157 2.62 4.30 -14.21
CA VAL A 157 3.15 3.52 -15.33
C VAL A 157 2.12 2.49 -15.78
N GLN A 158 1.52 1.73 -14.85
CA GLN A 158 0.50 0.72 -15.15
C GLN A 158 -0.77 1.30 -15.79
N ALA A 159 -1.15 2.52 -15.39
CA ALA A 159 -2.30 3.22 -15.95
C ALA A 159 -2.03 3.90 -17.30
N SER A 160 -0.79 3.82 -17.80
CA SER A 160 -0.35 4.55 -19.00
C SER A 160 0.31 3.64 -20.04
N PRO A 161 -0.32 2.51 -20.45
CA PRO A 161 0.23 1.68 -21.51
C PRO A 161 0.33 2.46 -22.83
N GLU A 162 1.45 2.34 -23.50
CA GLU A 162 1.75 2.99 -24.81
C GLU A 162 1.60 4.52 -24.81
N LYS A 163 1.57 5.15 -23.63
CA LYS A 163 1.50 6.60 -23.48
C LYS A 163 2.89 7.16 -23.16
N LEU A 164 3.28 8.22 -23.87
CA LEU A 164 4.55 8.90 -23.60
C LEU A 164 4.47 9.65 -22.26
N LEU A 165 5.28 9.25 -21.30
CA LEU A 165 5.43 9.89 -19.98
C LEU A 165 6.70 10.73 -19.95
N LYS A 166 6.59 11.94 -19.42
CA LYS A 166 7.74 12.78 -19.10
C LYS A 166 8.20 12.45 -17.69
N ILE A 167 9.42 11.92 -17.56
CA ILE A 167 9.96 11.47 -16.28
C ILE A 167 11.17 12.31 -15.93
N ASP A 168 11.11 12.96 -14.79
CA ASP A 168 12.23 13.68 -14.21
C ASP A 168 12.95 12.77 -13.22
N VAL A 169 14.24 12.56 -13.43
CA VAL A 169 15.07 11.73 -12.54
C VAL A 169 16.24 12.54 -11.99
N LEU A 170 16.62 12.23 -10.77
CA LEU A 170 17.86 12.71 -10.15
C LEU A 170 18.93 11.66 -10.33
N ARG A 171 19.91 11.93 -11.17
CA ARG A 171 21.07 11.08 -11.48
C ARG A 171 22.33 11.75 -10.98
N GLN A 172 23.03 11.16 -10.00
CA GLN A 172 24.24 11.77 -9.41
C GLN A 172 24.06 13.23 -9.01
N ASN A 173 22.92 13.56 -8.37
CA ASN A 173 22.51 14.92 -8.00
C ASN A 173 22.22 15.89 -9.17
N GLN A 174 22.17 15.42 -10.40
CA GLN A 174 21.78 16.22 -11.56
C GLN A 174 20.38 15.82 -12.01
N LEU A 175 19.54 16.81 -12.31
CA LEU A 175 18.21 16.58 -12.86
C LEU A 175 18.31 16.23 -14.34
N VAL A 176 17.73 15.08 -14.71
CA VAL A 176 17.69 14.59 -16.09
C VAL A 176 16.23 14.40 -16.49
N HIS A 177 15.87 14.91 -17.66
CA HIS A 177 14.53 14.75 -18.22
C HIS A 177 14.54 13.60 -19.23
N LEU A 178 13.65 12.63 -19.02
CA LEU A 178 13.48 11.47 -19.88
C LEU A 178 12.06 11.44 -20.44
N GLN A 179 11.90 10.79 -21.58
CA GLN A 179 10.60 10.47 -22.15
C GLN A 179 10.51 8.97 -22.28
N VAL A 180 9.61 8.36 -21.53
CA VAL A 180 9.47 6.90 -21.48
C VAL A 180 8.06 6.51 -21.89
N MET A 181 7.96 5.57 -22.83
CA MET A 181 6.70 4.99 -23.26
C MET A 181 6.61 3.56 -22.70
N PRO A 182 5.81 3.31 -21.67
CA PRO A 182 5.62 1.96 -21.13
C PRO A 182 5.06 1.03 -22.20
N GLN A 183 5.57 -0.19 -22.26
CA GLN A 183 5.05 -1.20 -23.18
C GLN A 183 3.74 -1.77 -22.60
N ALA A 184 2.72 -1.90 -23.45
CA ALA A 184 1.50 -2.59 -23.07
C ALA A 184 1.79 -4.06 -22.74
N LYS A 185 1.47 -4.48 -21.52
CA LYS A 185 1.55 -5.87 -21.07
C LYS A 185 0.14 -6.39 -20.82
N ARG A 186 -0.19 -7.55 -21.35
CA ARG A 186 -1.47 -8.20 -21.09
C ARG A 186 -1.30 -9.26 -20.00
N ASP A 187 -2.18 -9.25 -19.03
CA ASP A 187 -2.28 -10.33 -18.06
C ASP A 187 -3.01 -11.55 -18.65
N ASN A 188 -3.06 -12.64 -17.90
CA ASN A 188 -3.74 -13.88 -18.32
C ASN A 188 -5.27 -13.72 -18.46
N MET A 189 -5.84 -12.62 -17.98
CA MET A 189 -7.27 -12.27 -18.07
C MET A 189 -7.55 -11.25 -19.20
N GLY A 190 -6.50 -10.85 -19.96
CA GLY A 190 -6.63 -9.91 -21.07
C GLY A 190 -6.62 -8.42 -20.69
N ASN A 191 -6.42 -8.08 -19.41
CA ASN A 191 -6.28 -6.69 -18.98
C ASN A 191 -4.93 -6.14 -19.46
N VAL A 192 -4.93 -4.88 -19.91
CA VAL A 192 -3.73 -4.21 -20.43
C VAL A 192 -3.19 -3.28 -19.35
N SER A 193 -1.88 -3.39 -19.05
CA SER A 193 -1.13 -2.48 -18.19
C SER A 193 0.17 -2.03 -18.85
N GLY A 194 0.72 -0.90 -18.43
CA GLY A 194 2.01 -0.39 -18.89
C GLY A 194 3.20 -0.90 -18.05
#